data_d1ecce060d84fcbfcfb02f93327af3de
#
_entry.id   d1ecce060d84fcbfcfb02f93327af3de
#
_cell.length_a   1.000
_cell.length_b   1.000
_cell.length_c   1.000
_cell.angle_alpha   90.00
_cell.angle_beta   90.00
_cell.angle_gamma   90.00
#
_symmetry.space_group_name_H-M   'P 1'
#
loop_
_entity.id
_entity.type
_entity.pdbx_description
1 polymer ?
#
loop_
_entity_poly.entity_id
_entity_poly.type
_entity_poly.pdbx_seq_one_letter_code
_entity_poly.pdbx_strand_id
1 'polypeptide(L)'
;DSILQESGLVRTASFLAALETKAVKLSDTIDVDNGILAIGKDTLCDHNWHRSGYGKITVEQGFGLASNIANYKAVRKAFDNEQTFAETLAKYGYQVKDTSLVYNPLGYGILTTPLQNLTFFNAASKTAIKQALEYAVSNGLAKPAQSDKVKVAGATGTIQLPNGEYAVEFCGYFPADNPKYSVIVTINKKGLPASGGLMAGDVFRQIIDIMNER
;
A
#
# COMPACT_ATOMS: atom_id res chain seq x y z
N ASP A 1 8.31 -3.82 19.92
CA ASP A 1 7.99 -4.14 18.52
C ASP A 1 8.19 -5.63 18.29
N SER A 2 7.22 -6.45 18.71
CA SER A 2 7.31 -7.91 18.71
C SER A 2 6.46 -8.59 17.63
N ILE A 3 5.60 -7.84 16.94
CA ILE A 3 4.75 -8.40 15.88
C ILE A 3 5.54 -8.45 14.58
N LEU A 4 5.86 -9.66 14.14
CA LEU A 4 6.50 -9.92 12.85
C LEU A 4 5.52 -10.70 11.98
N GLN A 5 4.97 -10.06 10.95
CA GLN A 5 3.95 -10.64 10.08
C GLN A 5 4.00 -10.05 8.67
N GLU A 6 3.28 -10.65 7.75
CA GLU A 6 3.03 -10.05 6.43
C GLU A 6 2.18 -8.78 6.56
N SER A 7 2.39 -7.83 5.65
CA SER A 7 1.72 -6.54 5.68
C SER A 7 1.34 -6.04 4.29
N GLY A 8 0.10 -5.64 4.12
CA GLY A 8 -0.38 -5.01 2.89
C GLY A 8 0.24 -3.63 2.63
N LEU A 9 0.86 -2.99 3.61
CA LEU A 9 1.56 -1.72 3.48
C LEU A 9 2.84 -1.82 2.63
N VAL A 10 3.43 -3.01 2.50
CA VAL A 10 4.59 -3.28 1.62
C VAL A 10 4.30 -2.91 0.16
N ARG A 11 3.03 -2.92 -0.25
CA ARG A 11 2.60 -2.42 -1.56
C ARG A 11 3.13 -1.02 -1.87
N THR A 12 3.21 -0.14 -0.86
CA THR A 12 3.76 1.21 -1.02
C THR A 12 5.24 1.18 -1.42
N ALA A 13 6.02 0.29 -0.81
CA ALA A 13 7.42 0.09 -1.19
C ALA A 13 7.56 -0.46 -2.61
N SER A 14 6.66 -1.35 -3.02
CA SER A 14 6.65 -1.92 -4.37
C SER A 14 6.37 -0.87 -5.44
N PHE A 15 5.40 0.02 -5.22
CA PHE A 15 5.13 1.14 -6.13
C PHE A 15 6.31 2.14 -6.15
N LEU A 16 6.88 2.47 -4.99
CA LEU A 16 8.06 3.34 -4.94
C LEU A 16 9.21 2.74 -5.73
N ALA A 17 9.50 1.45 -5.54
CA ALA A 17 10.54 0.74 -6.28
C ALA A 17 10.34 0.86 -7.80
N ALA A 18 9.10 0.66 -8.27
CA ALA A 18 8.78 0.80 -9.69
C ALA A 18 8.97 2.24 -10.21
N LEU A 19 8.55 3.26 -9.43
CA LEU A 19 8.70 4.68 -9.80
C LEU A 19 10.17 5.10 -9.86
N GLU A 20 11.02 4.63 -8.95
CA GLU A 20 12.45 4.97 -8.88
C GLU A 20 13.25 4.45 -10.08
N THR A 21 12.79 3.39 -10.74
CA THR A 21 13.40 2.93 -12.00
C THR A 21 13.20 3.90 -13.16
N LYS A 22 12.24 4.84 -13.04
CA LYS A 22 11.77 5.77 -14.09
C LYS A 22 11.12 5.06 -15.29
N ALA A 23 11.02 3.73 -15.30
CA ALA A 23 10.26 2.98 -16.30
C ALA A 23 8.74 3.15 -16.11
N VAL A 24 8.32 3.58 -14.94
CA VAL A 24 6.92 3.80 -14.56
C VAL A 24 6.76 5.21 -14.01
N LYS A 25 5.70 5.90 -14.43
CA LYS A 25 5.30 7.22 -13.93
C LYS A 25 3.89 7.15 -13.34
N LEU A 26 3.57 8.02 -12.39
CA LEU A 26 2.23 8.11 -11.79
C LEU A 26 1.13 8.37 -12.84
N SER A 27 1.45 9.10 -13.90
CA SER A 27 0.54 9.42 -15.00
C SER A 27 0.39 8.33 -16.04
N ASP A 28 1.21 7.28 -16.02
CA ASP A 28 1.11 6.18 -16.98
C ASP A 28 -0.23 5.45 -16.81
N THR A 29 -0.85 5.05 -17.94
CA THR A 29 -2.08 4.28 -17.94
C THR A 29 -1.77 2.79 -17.81
N ILE A 30 -2.49 2.13 -16.93
CA ILE A 30 -2.50 0.67 -16.74
C ILE A 30 -3.92 0.17 -16.97
N ASP A 31 -4.07 -0.85 -17.83
CA ASP A 31 -5.33 -1.54 -18.03
C ASP A 31 -5.44 -2.68 -16.99
N VAL A 32 -6.37 -2.58 -16.07
CA VAL A 32 -6.67 -3.62 -15.08
C VAL A 32 -7.96 -4.39 -15.41
N ASP A 33 -8.54 -4.07 -16.59
CA ASP A 33 -9.69 -4.75 -17.18
C ASP A 33 -10.85 -4.91 -16.16
N ASN A 34 -11.47 -6.07 -16.14
CA ASN A 34 -12.57 -6.40 -15.23
C ASN A 34 -12.12 -6.74 -13.81
N GLY A 35 -10.84 -6.50 -13.47
CA GLY A 35 -10.30 -6.77 -12.14
C GLY A 35 -9.89 -8.22 -11.90
N ILE A 36 -9.70 -9.02 -12.97
CA ILE A 36 -9.20 -10.40 -12.91
C ILE A 36 -8.03 -10.54 -13.89
N LEU A 37 -6.90 -11.05 -13.42
CA LEU A 37 -5.71 -11.30 -14.24
C LEU A 37 -5.17 -12.70 -13.97
N ALA A 38 -5.19 -13.57 -14.99
CA ALA A 38 -4.55 -14.87 -14.94
C ALA A 38 -3.03 -14.73 -15.25
N ILE A 39 -2.19 -15.34 -14.45
CA ILE A 39 -0.72 -15.33 -14.58
C ILE A 39 -0.22 -16.77 -14.41
N GLY A 40 -0.05 -17.47 -15.52
CA GLY A 40 0.28 -18.90 -15.49
C GLY A 40 -0.81 -19.69 -14.77
N LYS A 41 -0.48 -20.30 -13.62
CA LYS A 41 -1.44 -21.03 -12.76
C LYS A 41 -2.10 -20.15 -11.69
N ASP A 42 -1.64 -18.92 -11.55
CA ASP A 42 -2.11 -17.99 -10.51
C ASP A 42 -3.16 -17.03 -11.07
N THR A 43 -3.96 -16.46 -10.19
CA THR A 43 -4.95 -15.45 -10.55
C THR A 43 -4.89 -14.31 -9.54
N LEU A 44 -4.67 -13.10 -10.03
CA LEU A 44 -4.82 -11.88 -9.24
C LEU A 44 -6.20 -11.29 -9.44
N CYS A 45 -6.83 -10.90 -8.34
CA CYS A 45 -8.11 -10.19 -8.37
C CYS A 45 -7.99 -8.86 -7.64
N ASP A 46 -8.56 -7.81 -8.24
CA ASP A 46 -8.83 -6.56 -7.55
C ASP A 46 -10.08 -6.72 -6.66
N HIS A 47 -10.18 -5.96 -5.57
CA HIS A 47 -11.29 -6.11 -4.62
C HIS A 47 -12.67 -5.85 -5.22
N ASN A 48 -12.75 -5.15 -6.36
CA ASN A 48 -13.98 -4.82 -7.08
C ASN A 48 -14.25 -5.69 -8.33
N TRP A 49 -13.56 -6.82 -8.49
CA TRP A 49 -13.72 -7.72 -9.65
C TRP A 49 -15.18 -8.11 -9.90
N HIS A 50 -15.98 -8.26 -8.85
CA HIS A 50 -17.41 -8.57 -8.92
C HIS A 50 -18.28 -7.37 -9.34
N ARG A 51 -17.68 -6.20 -9.55
CA ARG A 51 -18.32 -4.94 -10.03
C ARG A 51 -17.66 -4.43 -11.31
N SER A 52 -17.20 -5.35 -12.15
CA SER A 52 -16.57 -5.08 -13.46
C SER A 52 -15.21 -4.43 -13.43
N GLY A 53 -14.49 -4.48 -12.30
CA GLY A 53 -13.13 -3.92 -12.19
C GLY A 53 -13.05 -2.41 -12.34
N TYR A 54 -11.87 -1.91 -12.67
CA TYR A 54 -11.60 -0.47 -12.85
C TYR A 54 -11.29 -0.10 -14.31
N GLY A 55 -11.12 -1.07 -15.22
CA GLY A 55 -10.74 -0.81 -16.60
C GLY A 55 -9.37 -0.16 -16.75
N LYS A 56 -9.29 0.93 -17.48
CA LYS A 56 -8.04 1.70 -17.67
C LYS A 56 -7.94 2.80 -16.64
N ILE A 57 -6.90 2.77 -15.83
CA ILE A 57 -6.61 3.73 -14.75
C ILE A 57 -5.15 4.18 -14.82
N THR A 58 -4.82 5.30 -14.18
CA THR A 58 -3.43 5.71 -14.03
C THR A 58 -2.73 4.88 -12.93
N VAL A 59 -1.40 4.86 -12.93
CA VAL A 59 -0.61 4.26 -11.85
C VAL A 59 -0.98 4.86 -10.50
N GLU A 60 -1.16 6.20 -10.43
CA GLU A 60 -1.60 6.90 -9.23
C GLU A 60 -2.97 6.41 -8.74
N GLN A 61 -3.93 6.28 -9.66
CA GLN A 61 -5.25 5.71 -9.34
C GLN A 61 -5.14 4.27 -8.88
N GLY A 62 -4.31 3.44 -9.55
CA GLY A 62 -4.06 2.06 -9.18
C GLY A 62 -3.51 1.92 -7.75
N PHE A 63 -2.60 2.83 -7.37
CA PHE A 63 -2.11 2.91 -5.99
C PHE A 63 -3.23 3.31 -5.02
N GLY A 64 -3.93 4.41 -5.29
CA GLY A 64 -4.98 4.93 -4.41
C GLY A 64 -6.18 4.00 -4.24
N LEU A 65 -6.50 3.22 -5.27
CA LEU A 65 -7.56 2.20 -5.27
C LEU A 65 -7.08 0.84 -4.77
N ALA A 66 -5.82 0.72 -4.38
CA ALA A 66 -5.19 -0.52 -3.93
C ALA A 66 -5.37 -1.70 -4.92
N SER A 67 -5.30 -1.41 -6.22
CA SER A 67 -5.41 -2.44 -7.25
C SER A 67 -4.21 -3.38 -7.22
N ASN A 68 -4.46 -4.66 -7.04
CA ASN A 68 -3.44 -5.72 -7.08
C ASN A 68 -2.83 -5.84 -8.49
N ILE A 69 -3.68 -5.73 -9.49
CA ILE A 69 -3.29 -5.85 -10.90
C ILE A 69 -2.43 -4.66 -11.33
N ALA A 70 -2.81 -3.44 -10.94
CA ALA A 70 -1.99 -2.25 -11.23
C ALA A 70 -0.62 -2.35 -10.58
N ASN A 71 -0.55 -2.79 -9.31
CA ASN A 71 0.70 -3.00 -8.61
C ASN A 71 1.59 -4.03 -9.31
N TYR A 72 1.04 -5.20 -9.61
CA TYR A 72 1.76 -6.23 -10.35
C TYR A 72 2.30 -5.71 -11.69
N LYS A 73 1.44 -5.08 -12.50
CA LYS A 73 1.83 -4.56 -13.82
C LYS A 73 2.88 -3.45 -13.74
N ALA A 74 2.80 -2.57 -12.74
CA ALA A 74 3.82 -1.54 -12.51
C ALA A 74 5.18 -2.16 -12.16
N VAL A 75 5.21 -3.14 -11.24
CA VAL A 75 6.43 -3.85 -10.87
C VAL A 75 7.00 -4.64 -12.05
N ARG A 76 6.15 -5.37 -12.79
CA ARG A 76 6.60 -6.13 -13.98
C ARG A 76 7.15 -5.24 -15.09
N LYS A 77 6.65 -4.01 -15.25
CA LYS A 77 7.20 -3.04 -16.21
C LYS A 77 8.57 -2.52 -15.77
N ALA A 78 8.80 -2.46 -14.46
CA ALA A 78 10.01 -1.87 -13.86
C ALA A 78 11.13 -2.89 -13.63
N PHE A 79 10.81 -4.18 -13.46
CA PHE A 79 11.75 -5.23 -13.08
C PHE A 79 11.62 -6.46 -13.99
N ASP A 80 12.74 -6.89 -14.57
CA ASP A 80 12.79 -8.05 -15.44
C ASP A 80 12.85 -9.37 -14.66
N ASN A 81 13.37 -9.33 -13.43
CA ASN A 81 13.53 -10.51 -12.58
C ASN A 81 13.25 -10.22 -11.10
N GLU A 82 12.94 -11.28 -10.38
CA GLU A 82 12.54 -11.25 -8.98
C GLU A 82 13.65 -10.84 -8.02
N GLN A 83 14.88 -11.22 -8.33
CA GLN A 83 16.04 -10.94 -7.48
C GLN A 83 16.31 -9.44 -7.40
N THR A 84 16.31 -8.74 -8.54
CA THR A 84 16.54 -7.28 -8.58
C THR A 84 15.44 -6.52 -7.84
N PHE A 85 14.19 -6.99 -7.91
CA PHE A 85 13.09 -6.42 -7.15
C PHE A 85 13.27 -6.64 -5.64
N ALA A 86 13.61 -7.87 -5.23
CA ALA A 86 13.86 -8.20 -3.81
C ALA A 86 15.04 -7.39 -3.24
N GLU A 87 16.12 -7.21 -3.99
CA GLU A 87 17.26 -6.37 -3.60
C GLU A 87 16.86 -4.89 -3.43
N THR A 88 15.93 -4.42 -4.26
CA THR A 88 15.40 -3.06 -4.13
C THR A 88 14.56 -2.91 -2.86
N LEU A 89 13.69 -3.88 -2.54
CA LEU A 89 12.95 -3.88 -1.28
C LEU A 89 13.87 -3.97 -0.06
N ALA A 90 14.98 -4.72 -0.16
CA ALA A 90 15.98 -4.82 0.90
C ALA A 90 16.62 -3.46 1.23
N LYS A 91 16.81 -2.57 0.24
CA LYS A 91 17.31 -1.20 0.46
C LYS A 91 16.33 -0.35 1.29
N TYR A 92 15.03 -0.68 1.25
CA TYR A 92 14.01 -0.06 2.09
C TYR A 92 13.86 -0.73 3.47
N GLY A 93 14.69 -1.75 3.74
CA GLY A 93 14.69 -2.49 5.00
C GLY A 93 13.78 -3.71 5.03
N TYR A 94 13.14 -4.08 3.92
CA TYR A 94 12.29 -5.27 3.84
C TYR A 94 13.10 -6.52 3.48
N GLN A 95 12.82 -7.63 4.17
CA GLN A 95 13.44 -8.92 3.88
C GLN A 95 12.45 -9.82 3.15
N VAL A 96 12.80 -10.18 1.91
CA VAL A 96 12.03 -11.12 1.09
C VAL A 96 12.53 -12.52 1.36
N LYS A 97 11.65 -13.43 1.82
CA LYS A 97 12.00 -14.84 2.05
C LYS A 97 12.05 -15.63 0.76
N ASP A 98 10.96 -15.58 0.01
CA ASP A 98 10.80 -16.27 -1.27
C ASP A 98 10.49 -15.23 -2.34
N THR A 99 11.33 -15.16 -3.38
CA THR A 99 11.18 -14.16 -4.42
C THR A 99 10.00 -14.48 -5.33
N SER A 100 9.16 -13.48 -5.57
CA SER A 100 8.01 -13.57 -6.47
C SER A 100 7.61 -12.18 -6.98
N LEU A 101 7.57 -12.00 -8.30
CA LEU A 101 7.03 -10.78 -8.89
C LEU A 101 5.49 -10.75 -8.91
N VAL A 102 4.83 -11.85 -8.52
CA VAL A 102 3.36 -11.90 -8.40
C VAL A 102 2.92 -11.52 -6.99
N TYR A 103 3.52 -12.12 -5.97
CA TYR A 103 3.04 -12.05 -4.59
C TYR A 103 3.78 -11.04 -3.72
N ASN A 104 5.12 -10.88 -3.88
CA ASN A 104 5.87 -9.94 -3.07
C ASN A 104 5.41 -8.48 -3.25
N PRO A 105 5.02 -8.02 -4.47
CA PRO A 105 4.47 -6.68 -4.62
C PRO A 105 3.25 -6.39 -3.76
N LEU A 106 2.50 -7.42 -3.38
CA LEU A 106 1.30 -7.33 -2.56
C LEU A 106 1.58 -7.44 -1.06
N GLY A 107 2.80 -7.81 -0.68
CA GLY A 107 3.24 -7.99 0.71
C GLY A 107 3.37 -9.45 1.18
N TYR A 108 2.94 -10.41 0.37
CA TYR A 108 3.09 -11.83 0.69
C TYR A 108 4.56 -12.27 0.59
N GLY A 109 4.98 -13.15 1.49
CA GLY A 109 6.36 -13.63 1.56
C GLY A 109 7.35 -12.61 2.14
N ILE A 110 6.87 -11.49 2.67
CA ILE A 110 7.67 -10.43 3.28
C ILE A 110 7.20 -10.23 4.71
N LEU A 111 8.04 -10.61 5.67
CA LEU A 111 7.76 -10.37 7.09
C LEU A 111 8.30 -9.00 7.50
N THR A 112 7.47 -8.22 8.15
CA THR A 112 7.81 -6.88 8.62
C THR A 112 7.17 -6.60 9.97
N THR A 113 7.65 -5.56 10.64
CA THR A 113 7.07 -5.07 11.89
C THR A 113 6.37 -3.72 11.66
N PRO A 114 5.44 -3.32 12.54
CA PRO A 114 4.83 -1.98 12.48
C PRO A 114 5.88 -0.87 12.48
N LEU A 115 6.94 -0.99 13.29
CA LEU A 115 8.01 0.02 13.34
C LEU A 115 8.78 0.11 12.03
N GLN A 116 9.02 -1.01 11.35
CA GLN A 116 9.70 -1.03 10.05
C GLN A 116 8.85 -0.34 8.97
N ASN A 117 7.54 -0.64 8.91
CA ASN A 117 6.62 0.06 8.04
C ASN A 117 6.58 1.57 8.35
N LEU A 118 6.48 1.95 9.62
CA LEU A 118 6.49 3.35 10.02
C LEU A 118 7.78 4.08 9.59
N THR A 119 8.92 3.44 9.74
CA THR A 119 10.23 3.96 9.32
C THR A 119 10.27 4.18 7.81
N PHE A 120 9.78 3.21 7.03
CA PHE A 120 9.67 3.35 5.58
C PHE A 120 8.76 4.53 5.19
N PHE A 121 7.56 4.65 5.77
CA PHE A 121 6.63 5.73 5.45
C PHE A 121 7.16 7.10 5.82
N ASN A 122 7.91 7.22 6.91
CA ASN A 122 8.58 8.46 7.29
C ASN A 122 9.62 8.89 6.24
N ALA A 123 10.40 7.95 5.70
CA ALA A 123 11.32 8.21 4.59
C ALA A 123 10.59 8.51 3.28
N ALA A 124 9.51 7.77 2.97
CA ALA A 124 8.72 7.90 1.76
C ALA A 124 8.07 9.29 1.60
N SER A 125 7.85 10.03 2.69
CA SER A 125 7.31 11.40 2.68
C SER A 125 8.14 12.38 1.83
N LYS A 126 9.38 12.04 1.51
CA LYS A 126 10.34 12.87 0.74
C LYS A 126 10.63 12.29 -0.65
N THR A 127 9.88 11.30 -1.10
CA THR A 127 10.15 10.57 -2.34
C THR A 127 9.07 10.78 -3.40
N ALA A 128 9.27 10.14 -4.56
CA ALA A 128 8.35 10.20 -5.71
C ALA A 128 6.93 9.69 -5.41
N ILE A 129 6.74 8.87 -4.34
CA ILE A 129 5.42 8.32 -3.99
C ILE A 129 4.54 9.30 -3.18
N LYS A 130 5.11 10.42 -2.71
CA LYS A 130 4.37 11.40 -1.89
C LYS A 130 3.03 11.79 -2.51
N GLN A 131 3.01 12.13 -3.80
CA GLN A 131 1.79 12.51 -4.51
C GLN A 131 0.74 11.40 -4.48
N ALA A 132 1.14 10.15 -4.68
CA ALA A 132 0.22 9.01 -4.64
C ALA A 132 -0.32 8.75 -3.22
N LEU A 133 0.48 8.98 -2.18
CA LEU A 133 0.04 8.89 -0.78
C LEU A 133 -1.00 9.97 -0.44
N GLU A 134 -0.84 11.18 -0.95
CA GLU A 134 -1.83 12.24 -0.84
C GLU A 134 -3.12 11.90 -1.62
N TYR A 135 -2.98 11.38 -2.84
CA TYR A 135 -4.10 10.96 -3.68
C TYR A 135 -4.90 9.82 -3.02
N ALA A 136 -4.24 8.84 -2.40
CA ALA A 136 -4.91 7.74 -1.73
C ALA A 136 -5.86 8.20 -0.61
N VAL A 137 -5.49 9.26 0.13
CA VAL A 137 -6.32 9.85 1.19
C VAL A 137 -7.40 10.77 0.61
N SER A 138 -7.11 11.54 -0.43
CA SER A 138 -8.09 12.47 -1.00
C SER A 138 -9.14 11.80 -1.89
N ASN A 139 -8.74 10.80 -2.67
CA ASN A 139 -9.54 10.20 -3.74
C ASN A 139 -9.61 8.67 -3.72
N GLY A 140 -8.76 8.01 -2.91
CA GLY A 140 -8.63 6.56 -2.87
C GLY A 140 -9.31 5.88 -1.69
N LEU A 141 -8.91 4.63 -1.44
CA LEU A 141 -9.43 3.81 -0.34
C LEU A 141 -8.95 4.25 1.05
N ALA A 142 -7.95 5.13 1.11
CA ALA A 142 -7.46 5.73 2.34
C ALA A 142 -8.29 6.95 2.80
N LYS A 143 -9.35 7.31 2.06
CA LYS A 143 -10.23 8.46 2.36
C LYS A 143 -10.78 8.50 3.79
N PRO A 144 -11.09 7.38 4.48
CA PRO A 144 -11.51 7.42 5.89
C PRO A 144 -10.48 8.03 6.85
N ALA A 145 -9.21 8.13 6.46
CA ALA A 145 -8.16 8.80 7.24
C ALA A 145 -8.08 10.31 6.98
N GLN A 146 -8.89 10.85 6.05
CA GLN A 146 -8.91 12.27 5.75
C GLN A 146 -9.40 13.07 6.96
N SER A 147 -8.70 14.16 7.29
CA SER A 147 -9.09 15.11 8.34
C SER A 147 -9.41 16.47 7.72
N ASP A 148 -10.39 17.15 8.28
CA ASP A 148 -10.72 18.55 7.93
C ASP A 148 -9.77 19.56 8.59
N LYS A 149 -8.98 19.12 9.58
CA LYS A 149 -8.08 19.97 10.37
C LYS A 149 -6.69 20.08 9.75
N VAL A 150 -6.23 19.03 9.05
CA VAL A 150 -4.88 18.97 8.49
C VAL A 150 -4.83 18.02 7.28
N LYS A 151 -4.03 18.37 6.28
CA LYS A 151 -3.81 17.50 5.11
C LYS A 151 -3.03 16.25 5.52
N VAL A 152 -3.54 15.10 5.11
CA VAL A 152 -2.98 13.78 5.42
C VAL A 152 -2.46 13.11 4.15
N ALA A 153 -1.36 12.39 4.26
CA ALA A 153 -0.87 11.46 3.25
C ALA A 153 -0.64 10.09 3.88
N GLY A 154 -1.00 9.03 3.19
CA GLY A 154 -0.85 7.67 3.72
C GLY A 154 -1.45 6.61 2.82
N ALA A 155 -1.33 5.37 3.24
CA ALA A 155 -1.86 4.22 2.52
C ALA A 155 -2.48 3.19 3.46
N THR A 156 -3.42 2.43 2.90
CA THR A 156 -4.05 1.29 3.57
C THR A 156 -3.31 0.00 3.27
N GLY A 157 -3.35 -0.93 4.21
CA GLY A 157 -2.96 -2.33 4.02
C GLY A 157 -4.09 -3.24 4.46
N THR A 158 -4.35 -4.28 3.67
CA THR A 158 -5.24 -5.37 4.08
C THR A 158 -4.69 -6.65 3.47
N ILE A 159 -4.29 -7.59 4.31
CA ILE A 159 -3.72 -8.86 3.88
C ILE A 159 -4.24 -9.99 4.77
N GLN A 160 -4.51 -11.15 4.18
CA GLN A 160 -4.85 -12.34 4.94
C GLN A 160 -3.57 -13.02 5.42
N LEU A 161 -3.49 -13.25 6.73
CA LEU A 161 -2.37 -13.91 7.38
C LEU A 161 -2.49 -15.44 7.27
N PRO A 162 -1.38 -16.18 7.42
CA PRO A 162 -1.39 -17.65 7.36
C PRO A 162 -2.32 -18.32 8.37
N ASN A 163 -2.62 -17.67 9.50
CA ASN A 163 -3.55 -18.17 10.52
C ASN A 163 -5.03 -17.91 10.18
N GLY A 164 -5.33 -17.35 8.99
CA GLY A 164 -6.67 -17.02 8.53
C GLY A 164 -7.24 -15.69 9.07
N GLU A 165 -6.50 -14.98 9.92
CA GLU A 165 -6.84 -13.62 10.34
C GLU A 165 -6.46 -12.61 9.23
N TYR A 166 -6.88 -11.37 9.40
CA TYR A 166 -6.53 -10.25 8.52
C TYR A 166 -5.73 -9.21 9.29
N ALA A 167 -4.56 -8.83 8.76
CA ALA A 167 -3.92 -7.59 9.15
C ALA A 167 -4.56 -6.44 8.37
N VAL A 168 -5.25 -5.53 9.07
CA VAL A 168 -5.83 -4.31 8.53
C VAL A 168 -5.05 -3.13 9.07
N GLU A 169 -4.51 -2.32 8.17
CA GLU A 169 -3.48 -1.37 8.51
C GLU A 169 -3.72 -0.03 7.81
N PHE A 170 -3.28 1.02 8.45
CA PHE A 170 -3.06 2.33 7.86
C PHE A 170 -1.74 2.89 8.36
N CYS A 171 -0.92 3.41 7.47
CA CYS A 171 0.26 4.17 7.82
C CYS A 171 0.29 5.48 7.02
N GLY A 172 0.59 6.57 7.70
CA GLY A 172 0.62 7.87 7.08
C GLY A 172 1.30 8.92 7.93
N TYR A 173 1.33 10.14 7.41
CA TYR A 173 1.94 11.29 8.06
C TYR A 173 1.10 12.56 7.86
N PHE A 174 1.29 13.49 8.78
CA PHE A 174 0.64 14.81 8.75
C PHE A 174 1.48 15.88 9.45
N PRO A 175 1.32 17.20 9.06
CA PRO A 175 0.72 17.67 7.83
C PRO A 175 1.41 17.09 6.58
N ALA A 176 0.68 16.80 5.50
CA ALA A 176 1.28 16.20 4.31
C ALA A 176 2.32 17.11 3.63
N ASP A 177 2.11 18.44 3.69
CA ASP A 177 2.99 19.42 3.05
C ASP A 177 4.30 19.63 3.83
N ASN A 178 4.27 19.51 5.16
CA ASN A 178 5.42 19.62 6.05
C ASN A 178 5.30 18.58 7.19
N PRO A 179 5.65 17.31 6.93
CA PRO A 179 5.43 16.22 7.87
C PRO A 179 6.10 16.44 9.23
N LYS A 180 5.30 16.39 10.29
CA LYS A 180 5.74 16.48 11.69
C LYS A 180 5.51 15.18 12.44
N TYR A 181 4.47 14.44 12.07
CA TYR A 181 4.08 13.21 12.73
C TYR A 181 3.87 12.11 11.71
N SER A 182 4.36 10.92 12.01
CA SER A 182 4.06 9.69 11.29
C SER A 182 3.40 8.71 12.26
N VAL A 183 2.29 8.12 11.85
CA VAL A 183 1.51 7.20 12.69
C VAL A 183 1.18 5.95 11.88
N ILE A 184 1.25 4.81 12.55
CA ILE A 184 0.77 3.53 12.03
C ILE A 184 -0.31 2.98 12.95
N VAL A 185 -1.37 2.44 12.35
CA VAL A 185 -2.42 1.70 13.04
C VAL A 185 -2.47 0.30 12.42
N THR A 186 -2.28 -0.73 13.23
CA THR A 186 -2.35 -2.14 12.82
C THR A 186 -3.39 -2.86 13.67
N ILE A 187 -4.34 -3.52 13.04
CA ILE A 187 -5.41 -4.27 13.68
C ILE A 187 -5.41 -5.68 13.10
N ASN A 188 -5.24 -6.69 13.95
CA ASN A 188 -5.46 -8.08 13.54
C ASN A 188 -6.91 -8.46 13.89
N LYS A 189 -7.66 -8.94 12.89
CA LYS A 189 -9.05 -9.31 13.06
C LYS A 189 -9.42 -10.63 12.39
N LYS A 190 -10.39 -11.32 12.96
CA LYS A 190 -10.96 -12.56 12.42
C LYS A 190 -12.09 -12.22 11.43
N GLY A 191 -12.07 -12.91 10.29
CA GLY A 191 -13.13 -12.87 9.30
C GLY A 191 -13.32 -11.54 8.58
N LEU A 192 -14.25 -11.55 7.63
CA LEU A 192 -14.67 -10.38 6.85
C LEU A 192 -15.87 -9.68 7.52
N PRO A 193 -16.12 -8.40 7.22
CA PRO A 193 -15.33 -7.53 6.35
C PRO A 193 -14.00 -7.11 6.98
N ALA A 194 -12.97 -6.88 6.14
CA ALA A 194 -11.66 -6.41 6.56
C ALA A 194 -11.24 -5.24 5.63
N SER A 195 -10.97 -4.08 6.21
CA SER A 195 -10.64 -2.87 5.44
C SER A 195 -9.68 -1.98 6.21
N GLY A 196 -8.47 -1.81 5.68
CA GLY A 196 -7.49 -0.90 6.24
C GLY A 196 -7.99 0.55 6.30
N GLY A 197 -8.69 1.02 5.26
CA GLY A 197 -9.27 2.36 5.25
C GLY A 197 -10.35 2.56 6.30
N LEU A 198 -11.40 1.72 6.27
CA LEU A 198 -12.58 1.88 7.14
C LEU A 198 -12.30 1.58 8.62
N MET A 199 -11.27 0.82 8.93
CA MET A 199 -10.92 0.45 10.31
C MET A 199 -9.71 1.24 10.79
N ALA A 200 -8.52 0.92 10.30
CA ALA A 200 -7.28 1.54 10.73
C ALA A 200 -7.20 3.03 10.30
N GLY A 201 -7.71 3.39 9.12
CA GLY A 201 -7.75 4.77 8.65
C GLY A 201 -8.67 5.66 9.48
N ASP A 202 -9.83 5.14 9.92
CA ASP A 202 -10.71 5.90 10.80
C ASP A 202 -10.09 6.14 12.19
N VAL A 203 -9.43 5.14 12.76
CA VAL A 203 -8.67 5.30 14.02
C VAL A 203 -7.54 6.34 13.84
N PHE A 204 -6.83 6.29 12.72
CA PHE A 204 -5.80 7.29 12.42
C PHE A 204 -6.39 8.71 12.39
N ARG A 205 -7.53 8.93 11.74
CA ARG A 205 -8.23 10.22 11.72
C ARG A 205 -8.59 10.69 13.13
N GLN A 206 -9.14 9.81 13.97
CA GLN A 206 -9.47 10.14 15.35
C GLN A 206 -8.24 10.57 16.16
N ILE A 207 -7.09 9.95 15.95
CA ILE A 207 -5.81 10.37 16.57
C ILE A 207 -5.47 11.80 16.15
N ILE A 208 -5.58 12.13 14.86
CA ILE A 208 -5.33 13.49 14.37
C ILE A 208 -6.28 14.49 15.02
N ASP A 209 -7.55 14.17 15.09
CA ASP A 209 -8.57 15.07 15.64
C ASP A 209 -8.26 15.41 17.09
N ILE A 210 -7.89 14.41 17.90
CA ILE A 210 -7.49 14.61 19.31
C ILE A 210 -6.19 15.44 19.42
N MET A 211 -5.21 15.21 18.55
CA MET A 211 -3.94 15.96 18.56
C MET A 211 -4.11 17.43 18.19
N ASN A 212 -5.12 17.77 17.40
CA ASN A 212 -5.40 19.14 16.98
C ASN A 212 -6.40 19.89 17.89
N GLU A 213 -6.96 19.24 18.91
CA GLU A 213 -7.82 19.86 19.93
C GLU A 213 -7.03 20.44 21.10
N ARG A 214 -5.72 20.24 21.14
CA ARG A 214 -4.80 20.75 22.15
C ARG A 214 -4.01 21.94 21.61
#